data_74ca1050e93022e05fb594a3b5e430d5
#
_entry.id   74ca1050e93022e05fb594a3b5e430d5
#
_cell.length_a   1.000
_cell.length_b   1.000
_cell.length_c   1.000
_cell.angle_alpha   90.00
_cell.angle_beta   90.00
_cell.angle_gamma   90.00
#
_symmetry.space_group_name_H-M   'P 1'
#
loop_
_entity.id
_entity.type
_entity.pdbx_description
1 polymer ?
#
loop_
_entity_poly.entity_id
_entity_poly.type
_entity_poly.pdbx_seq_one_letter_code
_entity_poly.pdbx_strand_id
1 'polypeptide(L)' 'MTEITQEQFEAYVDVQESGVTNMFDVKTVGELSGLSKEEIMSIMKSYGELKEKYDE' A
#
# COMPACT_ATOMS: atom_id res chain seq x y z
N MET A 1 -7.66 13.32 6.13
CA MET A 1 -6.67 13.13 5.06
C MET A 1 -5.59 12.20 5.54
N THR A 2 -5.33 11.14 4.81
CA THR A 2 -4.39 10.11 5.25
C THR A 2 -3.03 10.35 4.64
N GLU A 3 -2.04 10.52 5.51
CA GLU A 3 -0.66 10.68 5.08
C GLU A 3 0.02 9.31 5.13
N ILE A 4 0.62 8.92 4.02
CA ILE A 4 1.25 7.61 3.91
C ILE A 4 2.73 7.75 4.23
N THR A 5 3.20 6.99 5.22
CA THR A 5 4.61 6.95 5.56
C THR A 5 5.35 5.96 4.68
N GLN A 6 6.68 6.07 4.68
CA GLN A 6 7.50 5.11 3.94
C GLN A 6 7.24 3.68 4.39
N GLU A 7 7.11 3.48 5.69
CA GLU A 7 6.85 2.17 6.26
C GLU A 7 5.54 1.58 5.76
N GLN A 8 4.50 2.41 5.70
CA GLN A 8 3.21 1.99 5.19
C GLN A 8 3.28 1.64 3.70
N PHE A 9 3.97 2.46 2.93
CA PHE A 9 4.14 2.21 1.51
C PHE A 9 4.90 0.91 1.29
N GLU A 10 5.95 0.67 2.05
CA GLU A 10 6.74 -0.56 1.93
C GLU A 10 5.90 -1.79 2.29
N ALA A 11 5.05 -1.68 3.30
CA ALA A 11 4.18 -2.78 3.67
C ALA A 11 3.23 -3.13 2.52
N TYR A 12 2.69 -2.12 1.85
CA TYR A 12 1.84 -2.33 0.69
C TYR A 12 2.61 -3.01 -0.44
N VAL A 13 3.80 -2.53 -0.72
CA VAL A 13 4.63 -3.09 -1.79
C VAL A 13 5.02 -4.54 -1.49
N ASP A 14 5.31 -4.84 -0.22
CA ASP A 14 5.64 -6.20 0.18
C ASP A 14 4.49 -7.17 -0.13
N VAL A 15 3.27 -6.77 0.16
CA VAL A 15 2.10 -7.60 -0.15
C VAL A 15 1.96 -7.76 -1.67
N GLN A 16 2.17 -6.68 -2.39
CA GLN A 16 2.10 -6.70 -3.85
C GLN A 16 3.12 -7.65 -4.46
N GLU A 17 4.35 -7.58 -3.98
CA GLU A 17 5.44 -8.40 -4.51
C GLU A 17 5.31 -9.86 -4.10
N SER A 18 4.73 -10.13 -2.95
CA SER A 18 4.56 -11.50 -2.48
C SER A 18 3.57 -12.29 -3.33
N GLY A 19 2.63 -11.60 -3.97
CA GLY A 19 1.64 -12.25 -4.83
C GLY A 19 0.68 -13.16 -4.09
N VAL A 20 0.56 -13.01 -2.77
CA VAL A 20 -0.28 -13.90 -1.97
C VAL A 20 -1.77 -13.59 -2.08
N THR A 21 -2.10 -12.43 -2.64
CA THR A 21 -3.49 -12.04 -2.78
C THR A 21 -3.67 -11.11 -3.98
N ASN A 22 -4.91 -10.96 -4.41
CA ASN A 22 -5.28 -10.00 -5.43
C ASN A 22 -5.25 -8.61 -4.83
N MET A 23 -4.47 -7.71 -5.42
CA MET A 23 -4.33 -6.35 -4.92
C MET A 23 -5.64 -5.54 -4.97
N PHE A 24 -6.63 -6.02 -5.72
CA PHE A 24 -7.96 -5.40 -5.73
C PHE A 24 -8.79 -5.81 -4.52
N ASP A 25 -8.37 -6.83 -3.80
CA ASP A 25 -9.02 -7.22 -2.56
C ASP A 25 -8.45 -6.40 -1.41
N VAL A 26 -8.97 -5.18 -1.28
CA VAL A 26 -8.48 -4.21 -0.31
C VAL A 26 -8.54 -4.74 1.12
N LYS A 27 -9.56 -5.53 1.43
CA LYS A 27 -9.70 -6.09 2.77
C LYS A 27 -8.54 -7.02 3.12
N THR A 28 -8.22 -7.93 2.21
CA THR A 28 -7.12 -8.87 2.43
C THR A 28 -5.78 -8.16 2.44
N VAL A 29 -5.59 -7.21 1.53
CA VAL A 29 -4.36 -6.42 1.50
C VAL A 29 -4.20 -5.67 2.81
N GLY A 30 -5.28 -5.12 3.35
CA GLY A 30 -5.24 -4.44 4.63
C GLY A 30 -4.83 -5.35 5.78
N GLU A 31 -5.36 -6.56 5.81
CA GLU A 31 -5.02 -7.52 6.85
C GLU A 31 -3.56 -7.95 6.77
N LEU A 32 -3.06 -8.17 5.56
CA LEU A 32 -1.67 -8.62 5.37
C LEU A 32 -0.66 -7.51 5.61
N SER A 33 -0.99 -6.28 5.23
CA SER A 33 -0.08 -5.15 5.36
C SER A 33 -0.24 -4.40 6.68
N GLY A 34 -1.35 -4.61 7.38
CA GLY A 34 -1.66 -3.86 8.58
C GLY A 34 -2.16 -2.46 8.30
N LEU A 35 -2.58 -2.18 7.08
CA LEU A 35 -3.08 -0.87 6.69
C LEU A 35 -4.60 -0.84 6.71
N SER A 36 -5.17 0.36 6.88
CA SER A 36 -6.59 0.54 6.78
C SER A 36 -7.02 0.66 5.32
N LYS A 37 -8.31 0.51 5.08
CA LYS A 37 -8.84 0.66 3.73
C LYS A 37 -8.52 2.04 3.16
N GLU A 38 -8.65 3.09 3.98
CA GLU A 38 -8.34 4.44 3.56
C GLU A 38 -6.89 4.60 3.18
N GLU A 39 -6.00 3.99 3.95
CA GLU A 39 -4.58 4.06 3.65
C GLU A 39 -4.25 3.36 2.35
N ILE A 40 -4.84 2.20 2.12
CA ILE A 40 -4.63 1.47 0.88
C ILE A 40 -5.16 2.27 -0.31
N MET A 41 -6.33 2.86 -0.18
CA MET A 41 -6.90 3.68 -1.24
C MET A 41 -6.01 4.89 -1.55
N SER A 42 -5.46 5.51 -0.51
CA SER A 42 -4.53 6.62 -0.70
C SER A 42 -3.28 6.18 -1.44
N ILE A 43 -2.75 5.02 -1.09
CA ILE A 43 -1.57 4.50 -1.79
C ILE A 43 -1.89 4.24 -3.26
N MET A 44 -3.03 3.65 -3.55
CA MET A 44 -3.43 3.38 -4.93
C MET A 44 -3.55 4.66 -5.74
N LYS A 45 -4.12 5.70 -5.16
CA LYS A 45 -4.30 6.99 -5.84
C LYS A 45 -2.98 7.69 -6.11
N SER A 46 -2.03 7.57 -5.20
CA SER A 46 -0.76 8.29 -5.26
C SER A 46 0.43 7.37 -5.46
N TYR A 47 0.19 6.20 -5.99
CA TYR A 47 1.25 5.19 -6.09
C TYR A 47 2.48 5.71 -6.83
N GLY A 48 2.28 6.38 -7.96
CA GLY A 48 3.39 6.92 -8.73
C GLY A 48 4.22 7.94 -7.95
N GLU A 49 3.52 8.84 -7.25
CA GLU A 49 4.20 9.84 -6.43
C GLU A 49 4.94 9.21 -5.26
N LEU A 50 4.28 8.24 -4.60
CA LEU A 50 4.89 7.57 -3.46
C LEU A 50 6.09 6.74 -3.89
N LYS A 51 6.01 6.13 -5.06
CA LYS A 51 7.13 5.36 -5.58
C LYS A 51 8.33 6.26 -5.84
N GLU A 52 8.11 7.44 -6.42
CA GLU A 52 9.20 8.39 -6.62
C GLU A 52 9.77 8.90 -5.32
N LYS A 53 8.89 9.10 -4.33
CA LYS A 53 9.31 9.65 -3.05
C LYS A 53 10.10 8.66 -2.20
N TYR A 54 9.67 7.39 -2.19
CA TYR A 54 10.22 6.39 -1.28
C TYR A 54 11.02 5.29 -1.96
N ASP A 55 10.88 5.13 -3.26
CA ASP A 55 11.64 4.14 -4.00
C ASP A 55 12.99 4.74 -4.38
N GLU A 56 13.98 3.91 -4.35
CA GLU A 56 15.34 4.33 -4.68
C GLU A 56 15.67 4.13 -6.14
#